data_cceb2883434aaed72a867e297240f4f2
#
_entry.id   cceb2883434aaed72a867e297240f4f2
#
_cell.length_a   1.000
_cell.length_b   1.000
_cell.length_c   1.000
_cell.angle_alpha   90.00
_cell.angle_beta   90.00
_cell.angle_gamma   90.00
#
_symmetry.space_group_name_H-M   'P 1'
#
loop_
_entity.id
_entity.type
_entity.pdbx_description
1 polymer ?
#
loop_
_entity_poly.entity_id
_entity_poly.type
_entity_poly.pdbx_seq_one_letter_code
_entity_poly.pdbx_strand_id
1 'polypeptide(L)'
;MSKILVGTSGFGYDDWRGVFYPEKLKKGEMLRYYASRFSTVEINTTFYGIPAPKTFVKMAETTPPWFDFAVKANKELTHNPEVDPGVFASFTEALKPLLEAGKLACVLAQYPWSFRKNEENVGRLRQLRERFGDLPVVVELRNAEWVGEETFDLLKDCRLAFCCVDEPRFKGLMPRVAIVTAPPGYVRFHGRNAKKWWQHEESWERYDYLYTPEELSEWIPRVGEISAAAEKTYLFFNNHYKGQAAQNAVMFADMLGLPTESKETFISEQGQGSLFGMND
;
A
#
# COMPACT_ATOMS: atom_id res chain seq x y z
N MET A 1 -7.75 -15.07 -14.62
CA MET A 1 -6.46 -15.22 -13.90
C MET A 1 -6.34 -14.10 -12.89
N SER A 2 -5.95 -14.40 -11.68
CA SER A 2 -5.70 -13.38 -10.66
C SER A 2 -4.56 -12.46 -11.07
N LYS A 3 -4.65 -11.16 -10.73
CA LYS A 3 -3.64 -10.16 -11.07
C LYS A 3 -2.81 -9.82 -9.84
N ILE A 4 -1.50 -10.05 -9.91
CA ILE A 4 -0.55 -9.65 -8.87
C ILE A 4 0.05 -8.30 -9.28
N LEU A 5 0.03 -7.33 -8.37
CA LEU A 5 0.58 -5.99 -8.56
C LEU A 5 1.60 -5.70 -7.47
N VAL A 6 2.81 -5.38 -7.88
CA VAL A 6 3.90 -5.03 -6.96
C VAL A 6 4.15 -3.53 -7.02
N GLY A 7 4.35 -2.91 -5.86
CA GLY A 7 4.64 -1.49 -5.72
C GLY A 7 5.30 -1.17 -4.38
N THR A 8 5.30 0.10 -4.02
CA THR A 8 5.92 0.59 -2.80
C THR A 8 4.96 1.42 -1.96
N SER A 9 5.25 1.52 -0.67
CA SER A 9 4.57 2.43 0.26
C SER A 9 5.14 3.83 0.12
N GLY A 10 4.51 4.61 -0.77
CA GLY A 10 4.99 5.93 -1.21
C GLY A 10 5.90 5.85 -2.43
N PHE A 11 6.08 7.01 -3.08
CA PHE A 11 6.90 7.17 -4.27
C PHE A 11 7.74 8.46 -4.25
N GLY A 12 7.40 9.44 -3.44
CA GLY A 12 7.97 10.79 -3.49
C GLY A 12 9.17 11.00 -2.57
N TYR A 13 10.17 10.14 -2.63
CA TYR A 13 11.34 10.15 -1.77
C TYR A 13 12.55 10.72 -2.51
N ASP A 14 13.18 11.77 -1.98
CA ASP A 14 14.34 12.42 -2.61
C ASP A 14 15.61 11.54 -2.53
N ASP A 15 15.74 10.68 -1.52
CA ASP A 15 16.84 9.72 -1.35
C ASP A 15 16.78 8.53 -2.33
N TRP A 16 15.75 8.47 -3.19
CA TRP A 16 15.68 7.50 -4.29
C TRP A 16 16.37 7.98 -5.57
N ARG A 17 16.85 9.24 -5.61
CA ARG A 17 17.63 9.77 -6.72
C ARG A 17 18.95 9.04 -6.85
N GLY A 18 19.38 8.75 -8.09
CA GLY A 18 20.55 7.95 -8.37
C GLY A 18 20.41 6.44 -8.12
N VAL A 19 19.32 6.01 -7.47
CA VAL A 19 19.04 4.60 -7.22
C VAL A 19 17.85 4.11 -8.06
N PHE A 20 16.70 4.74 -7.92
CA PHE A 20 15.48 4.43 -8.66
C PHE A 20 15.12 5.54 -9.66
N TYR A 21 15.19 6.79 -9.20
CA TYR A 21 14.97 7.95 -10.06
C TYR A 21 16.26 8.44 -10.71
N PRO A 22 16.21 8.95 -11.95
CA PRO A 22 17.31 9.74 -12.47
C PRO A 22 17.70 10.88 -11.52
N GLU A 23 18.99 11.17 -11.39
CA GLU A 23 19.53 12.14 -10.44
C GLU A 23 18.85 13.51 -10.52
N LYS A 24 18.60 13.98 -11.76
CA LYS A 24 18.05 15.32 -12.06
C LYS A 24 16.52 15.33 -12.25
N LEU A 25 15.81 14.22 -11.98
CA LEU A 25 14.36 14.17 -12.18
C LEU A 25 13.66 15.19 -11.27
N LYS A 26 12.78 16.01 -11.83
CA LYS A 26 12.01 17.00 -11.04
C LYS A 26 10.99 16.29 -10.15
N LYS A 27 10.75 16.83 -8.95
CA LYS A 27 9.81 16.25 -7.99
C LYS A 27 8.40 16.05 -8.56
N GLY A 28 7.92 17.00 -9.41
CA GLY A 28 6.62 16.89 -10.07
C GLY A 28 6.52 15.77 -11.13
N GLU A 29 7.64 15.20 -11.55
CA GLU A 29 7.71 14.12 -12.55
C GLU A 29 7.86 12.73 -11.91
N MET A 30 8.09 12.67 -10.58
CA MET A 30 8.33 11.41 -9.89
C MET A 30 7.18 10.41 -10.04
N LEU A 31 5.92 10.85 -9.91
CA LEU A 31 4.78 9.94 -10.05
C LEU A 31 4.68 9.37 -11.47
N ARG A 32 4.90 10.18 -12.49
CA ARG A 32 4.89 9.72 -13.89
C ARG A 32 6.00 8.69 -14.13
N TYR A 33 7.22 8.98 -13.67
CA TYR A 33 8.33 8.04 -13.77
C TYR A 33 8.04 6.75 -13.01
N TYR A 34 7.52 6.85 -11.78
CA TYR A 34 7.12 5.70 -10.97
C TYR A 34 6.09 4.82 -11.69
N ALA A 35 5.05 5.44 -12.26
CA ALA A 35 4.00 4.75 -13.00
C ALA A 35 4.46 4.11 -14.32
N SER A 36 5.64 4.48 -14.84
CA SER A 36 6.29 3.77 -15.95
C SER A 36 6.99 2.48 -15.53
N ARG A 37 7.18 2.25 -14.23
CA ARG A 37 7.86 1.07 -13.68
C ARG A 37 6.94 0.15 -12.89
N PHE A 38 5.94 0.71 -12.21
CA PHE A 38 4.98 -0.02 -11.40
C PHE A 38 3.55 0.27 -11.83
N SER A 39 2.63 -0.63 -11.53
CA SER A 39 1.20 -0.49 -11.84
C SER A 39 0.36 -0.09 -10.62
N THR A 40 0.97 0.06 -9.46
CA THR A 40 0.28 0.41 -8.21
C THR A 40 1.22 1.12 -7.25
N VAL A 41 0.64 1.92 -6.37
CA VAL A 41 1.35 2.58 -5.26
C VAL A 41 0.44 2.68 -4.04
N GLU A 42 1.02 2.60 -2.85
CA GLU A 42 0.34 2.90 -1.59
C GLU A 42 0.64 4.34 -1.17
N ILE A 43 -0.39 5.17 -1.02
CA ILE A 43 -0.28 6.58 -0.61
C ILE A 43 -0.33 6.66 0.91
N ASN A 44 0.77 7.08 1.54
CA ASN A 44 0.91 7.17 2.99
C ASN A 44 0.85 8.60 3.56
N THR A 45 0.95 9.62 2.72
CA THR A 45 0.88 11.04 3.17
C THR A 45 -0.46 11.38 3.80
N THR A 46 -1.52 10.71 3.39
CA THR A 46 -2.88 10.80 3.94
C THR A 46 -2.98 10.45 5.42
N PHE A 47 -2.05 9.63 5.93
CA PHE A 47 -1.97 9.29 7.35
C PHE A 47 -1.74 10.51 8.24
N TYR A 48 -0.97 11.48 7.75
CA TYR A 48 -0.61 12.70 8.47
C TYR A 48 -1.57 13.86 8.21
N GLY A 49 -2.27 13.86 7.09
CA GLY A 49 -3.23 14.92 6.74
C GLY A 49 -4.07 14.53 5.54
N ILE A 50 -5.36 14.84 5.57
CA ILE A 50 -6.29 14.56 4.47
C ILE A 50 -6.06 15.61 3.38
N PRO A 51 -5.62 15.21 2.16
CA PRO A 51 -5.40 16.15 1.09
C PRO A 51 -6.72 16.67 0.50
N ALA A 52 -6.67 17.83 -0.14
CA ALA A 52 -7.81 18.28 -0.93
C ALA A 52 -8.04 17.33 -2.14
N PRO A 53 -9.31 17.12 -2.58
CA PRO A 53 -9.64 16.21 -3.69
C PRO A 53 -8.84 16.46 -4.96
N LYS A 54 -8.52 17.72 -5.29
CA LYS A 54 -7.69 18.11 -6.44
C LYS A 54 -6.32 17.42 -6.50
N THR A 55 -5.78 17.00 -5.35
CA THR A 55 -4.52 16.23 -5.28
C THR A 55 -4.68 14.87 -5.94
N PHE A 56 -5.78 14.20 -5.65
CA PHE A 56 -6.07 12.90 -6.26
C PHE A 56 -6.55 13.01 -7.71
N VAL A 57 -7.22 14.10 -8.10
CA VAL A 57 -7.48 14.41 -9.53
C VAL A 57 -6.16 14.42 -10.29
N LYS A 58 -5.18 15.22 -9.82
CA LYS A 58 -3.88 15.31 -10.47
C LYS A 58 -3.13 13.96 -10.50
N MET A 59 -3.21 13.16 -9.43
CA MET A 59 -2.60 11.82 -9.42
C MET A 59 -3.25 10.89 -10.45
N ALA A 60 -4.59 10.90 -10.54
CA ALA A 60 -5.33 10.10 -11.52
C ALA A 60 -4.98 10.49 -12.97
N GLU A 61 -4.87 11.78 -13.26
CA GLU A 61 -4.48 12.30 -14.58
C GLU A 61 -3.02 12.02 -14.94
N THR A 62 -2.13 11.95 -13.94
CA THR A 62 -0.69 11.74 -14.15
C THR A 62 -0.35 10.29 -14.45
N THR A 63 -1.24 9.35 -14.11
CA THR A 63 -0.97 7.91 -14.21
C THR A 63 -1.81 7.23 -15.29
N PRO A 64 -1.35 6.08 -15.85
CA PRO A 64 -2.11 5.32 -16.84
C PRO A 64 -3.49 4.88 -16.34
N PRO A 65 -4.47 4.60 -17.23
CA PRO A 65 -5.81 4.15 -16.84
C PRO A 65 -5.84 2.90 -15.95
N TRP A 66 -4.87 2.02 -16.11
CA TRP A 66 -4.77 0.75 -15.36
C TRP A 66 -4.01 0.86 -14.02
N PHE A 67 -3.57 2.07 -13.64
CA PHE A 67 -2.79 2.29 -12.43
C PHE A 67 -3.69 2.34 -11.20
N ASP A 68 -3.40 1.52 -10.20
CA ASP A 68 -4.18 1.39 -8.97
C ASP A 68 -3.50 2.12 -7.79
N PHE A 69 -4.31 2.82 -6.99
CA PHE A 69 -3.87 3.48 -5.76
C PHE A 69 -4.48 2.78 -4.54
N ALA A 70 -3.65 2.26 -3.65
CA ALA A 70 -4.04 1.98 -2.28
C ALA A 70 -3.81 3.25 -1.44
N VAL A 71 -4.76 3.64 -0.60
CA VAL A 71 -4.66 4.88 0.17
C VAL A 71 -4.74 4.59 1.66
N LYS A 72 -3.68 4.91 2.40
CA LYS A 72 -3.66 4.71 3.85
C LYS A 72 -4.61 5.68 4.53
N ALA A 73 -5.46 5.15 5.40
CA ALA A 73 -6.39 5.94 6.21
C ALA A 73 -5.64 6.97 7.09
N ASN A 74 -6.28 8.11 7.32
CA ASN A 74 -5.75 9.10 8.25
C ASN A 74 -5.63 8.51 9.66
N LYS A 75 -4.60 8.92 10.42
CA LYS A 75 -4.32 8.38 11.77
C LYS A 75 -5.52 8.52 12.72
N GLU A 76 -6.31 9.58 12.60
CA GLU A 76 -7.49 9.77 13.45
C GLU A 76 -8.50 8.62 13.29
N LEU A 77 -8.61 8.04 12.09
CA LEU A 77 -9.56 6.95 11.79
C LEU A 77 -9.16 5.61 12.43
N THR A 78 -7.90 5.43 12.78
CA THR A 78 -7.38 4.14 13.28
C THR A 78 -6.75 4.22 14.67
N HIS A 79 -6.18 5.38 15.06
CA HIS A 79 -5.45 5.55 16.31
C HIS A 79 -6.27 6.26 17.38
N ASN A 80 -7.28 7.04 16.98
CA ASN A 80 -8.19 7.71 17.91
C ASN A 80 -9.44 6.86 18.14
N PRO A 81 -9.74 6.38 19.38
CA PRO A 81 -10.98 5.67 19.67
C PRO A 81 -12.23 6.56 19.57
N GLU A 82 -12.10 7.84 19.81
CA GLU A 82 -13.18 8.83 19.79
C GLU A 82 -13.13 9.71 18.53
N VAL A 83 -13.00 9.05 17.35
CA VAL A 83 -12.88 9.77 16.09
C VAL A 83 -14.17 10.53 15.74
N ASP A 84 -14.03 11.80 15.38
CA ASP A 84 -15.13 12.60 14.85
C ASP A 84 -15.64 12.00 13.52
N PRO A 85 -16.95 11.71 13.40
CA PRO A 85 -17.54 11.24 12.15
C PRO A 85 -17.23 12.11 10.93
N GLY A 86 -17.03 13.41 11.11
CA GLY A 86 -16.64 14.36 10.06
C GLY A 86 -15.29 14.04 9.42
N VAL A 87 -14.38 13.39 10.16
CA VAL A 87 -13.09 12.96 9.61
C VAL A 87 -13.27 11.84 8.58
N PHE A 88 -14.18 10.88 8.83
CA PHE A 88 -14.53 9.84 7.84
C PHE A 88 -15.12 10.47 6.58
N ALA A 89 -16.07 11.40 6.72
CA ALA A 89 -16.69 12.10 5.60
C ALA A 89 -15.65 12.87 4.77
N SER A 90 -14.77 13.63 5.43
CA SER A 90 -13.71 14.39 4.77
C SER A 90 -12.70 13.48 4.04
N PHE A 91 -12.34 12.37 4.67
CA PHE A 91 -11.42 11.41 4.06
C PHE A 91 -12.06 10.73 2.84
N THR A 92 -13.31 10.28 2.94
CA THR A 92 -14.05 9.66 1.83
C THR A 92 -14.25 10.65 0.68
N GLU A 93 -14.58 11.90 0.98
CA GLU A 93 -14.72 12.96 -0.02
C GLU A 93 -13.41 13.17 -0.79
N ALA A 94 -12.28 13.18 -0.08
CA ALA A 94 -10.97 13.32 -0.72
C ALA A 94 -10.69 12.18 -1.71
N LEU A 95 -11.20 10.96 -1.48
CA LEU A 95 -10.96 9.78 -2.33
C LEU A 95 -11.84 9.72 -3.59
N LYS A 96 -12.93 10.50 -3.66
CA LYS A 96 -13.88 10.46 -4.79
C LYS A 96 -13.22 10.51 -6.17
N PRO A 97 -12.22 11.38 -6.44
CA PRO A 97 -11.59 11.42 -7.76
C PRO A 97 -10.93 10.11 -8.17
N LEU A 98 -10.31 9.38 -7.23
CA LEU A 98 -9.73 8.07 -7.53
C LEU A 98 -10.80 7.01 -7.75
N LEU A 99 -11.91 7.09 -7.01
CA LEU A 99 -13.04 6.18 -7.17
C LEU A 99 -13.72 6.39 -8.52
N GLU A 100 -14.02 7.64 -8.88
CA GLU A 100 -14.64 8.01 -10.16
C GLU A 100 -13.74 7.66 -11.36
N ALA A 101 -12.42 7.76 -11.21
CA ALA A 101 -11.47 7.34 -12.22
C ALA A 101 -11.28 5.80 -12.29
N GLY A 102 -11.92 5.02 -11.41
CA GLY A 102 -11.73 3.57 -11.33
C GLY A 102 -10.32 3.15 -10.89
N LYS A 103 -9.60 4.03 -10.17
CA LYS A 103 -8.20 3.84 -9.77
C LYS A 103 -8.00 3.61 -8.27
N LEU A 104 -9.05 3.67 -7.46
CA LEU A 104 -8.97 3.34 -6.04
C LEU A 104 -8.95 1.82 -5.85
N ALA A 105 -7.80 1.27 -5.45
CA ALA A 105 -7.65 -0.14 -5.12
C ALA A 105 -8.37 -0.49 -3.81
N CYS A 106 -8.02 0.25 -2.76
CA CYS A 106 -8.56 0.08 -1.41
C CYS A 106 -8.12 1.21 -0.48
N VAL A 107 -8.76 1.26 0.69
CA VAL A 107 -8.29 2.02 1.85
C VAL A 107 -7.53 1.07 2.78
N LEU A 108 -6.30 1.42 3.16
CA LEU A 108 -5.52 0.69 4.15
C LEU A 108 -5.74 1.30 5.55
N ALA A 109 -6.48 0.62 6.40
CA ALA A 109 -6.67 0.97 7.80
C ALA A 109 -5.63 0.24 8.67
N GLN A 110 -4.50 0.90 8.95
CA GLN A 110 -3.44 0.35 9.77
C GLN A 110 -3.62 0.77 11.23
N TYR A 111 -3.76 -0.21 12.12
CA TYR A 111 -3.85 -0.03 13.57
C TYR A 111 -2.47 -0.15 14.24
N PRO A 112 -2.24 0.54 15.37
CA PRO A 112 -0.98 0.45 16.10
C PRO A 112 -0.85 -0.90 16.83
N TRP A 113 0.36 -1.25 17.26
CA TRP A 113 0.60 -2.47 18.05
C TRP A 113 -0.18 -2.50 19.38
N SER A 114 -0.48 -1.34 19.96
CA SER A 114 -1.31 -1.18 21.16
C SER A 114 -2.79 -1.51 20.95
N PHE A 115 -3.24 -1.66 19.70
CA PHE A 115 -4.59 -2.09 19.37
C PHE A 115 -4.71 -3.60 19.63
N ARG A 116 -5.01 -3.93 20.90
CA ARG A 116 -5.11 -5.32 21.38
C ARG A 116 -6.47 -5.91 21.07
N LYS A 117 -6.55 -7.25 21.00
CA LYS A 117 -7.82 -7.95 20.79
C LYS A 117 -8.67 -7.90 22.06
N ASN A 118 -9.75 -7.15 22.03
CA ASN A 118 -10.79 -7.06 23.06
C ASN A 118 -12.13 -6.66 22.42
N GLU A 119 -13.22 -6.71 23.18
CA GLU A 119 -14.57 -6.41 22.66
C GLU A 119 -14.71 -4.99 22.11
N GLU A 120 -14.11 -3.99 22.76
CA GLU A 120 -14.11 -2.60 22.31
C GLU A 120 -13.48 -2.47 20.91
N ASN A 121 -12.30 -3.04 20.72
CA ASN A 121 -11.57 -2.98 19.46
C ASN A 121 -12.22 -3.85 18.37
N VAL A 122 -12.88 -4.96 18.73
CA VAL A 122 -13.76 -5.70 17.81
C VAL A 122 -14.92 -4.80 17.34
N GLY A 123 -15.54 -4.06 18.26
CA GLY A 123 -16.57 -3.06 17.94
C GLY A 123 -16.07 -1.98 16.97
N ARG A 124 -14.83 -1.49 17.16
CA ARG A 124 -14.20 -0.50 16.27
C ARG A 124 -13.98 -1.03 14.86
N LEU A 125 -13.65 -2.32 14.68
CA LEU A 125 -13.54 -2.91 13.34
C LEU A 125 -14.91 -2.99 12.64
N ARG A 126 -15.99 -3.30 13.37
CA ARG A 126 -17.36 -3.26 12.81
C ARG A 126 -17.76 -1.84 12.41
N GLN A 127 -17.51 -0.85 13.28
CA GLN A 127 -17.75 0.57 12.98
C GLN A 127 -16.94 1.04 11.77
N LEU A 128 -15.69 0.60 11.62
CA LEU A 128 -14.88 0.92 10.45
C LEU A 128 -15.60 0.50 9.16
N ARG A 129 -16.19 -0.69 9.11
CA ARG A 129 -16.95 -1.16 7.96
C ARG A 129 -18.17 -0.29 7.70
N GLU A 130 -18.94 0.00 8.74
CA GLU A 130 -20.14 0.84 8.64
C GLU A 130 -19.81 2.23 8.09
N ARG A 131 -18.72 2.84 8.56
CA ARG A 131 -18.28 4.18 8.16
C ARG A 131 -17.76 4.25 6.72
N PHE A 132 -17.07 3.22 6.24
CA PHE A 132 -16.55 3.18 4.87
C PHE A 132 -17.56 2.62 3.86
N GLY A 133 -18.71 2.09 4.31
CA GLY A 133 -19.75 1.57 3.42
C GLY A 133 -19.22 0.46 2.51
N ASP A 134 -19.34 0.59 1.19
CA ASP A 134 -18.91 -0.42 0.23
C ASP A 134 -17.47 -0.24 -0.29
N LEU A 135 -16.75 0.76 0.18
CA LEU A 135 -15.34 0.91 -0.22
C LEU A 135 -14.52 -0.33 0.17
N PRO A 136 -13.62 -0.81 -0.70
CA PRO A 136 -12.67 -1.85 -0.33
C PRO A 136 -11.78 -1.37 0.80
N VAL A 137 -11.77 -2.07 1.94
CA VAL A 137 -10.94 -1.73 3.11
C VAL A 137 -10.07 -2.90 3.48
N VAL A 138 -8.78 -2.64 3.59
CA VAL A 138 -7.75 -3.55 4.08
C VAL A 138 -7.40 -3.14 5.50
N VAL A 139 -7.38 -4.10 6.42
CA VAL A 139 -7.03 -3.88 7.83
C VAL A 139 -5.65 -4.47 8.11
N GLU A 140 -4.71 -3.62 8.50
CA GLU A 140 -3.43 -4.05 9.01
C GLU A 140 -3.43 -4.02 10.54
N LEU A 141 -3.32 -5.18 11.13
CA LEU A 141 -3.18 -5.39 12.57
C LEU A 141 -1.70 -5.67 12.88
N ARG A 142 -1.20 -5.15 13.99
CA ARG A 142 0.22 -5.24 14.35
C ARG A 142 0.49 -6.14 15.55
N ASN A 143 -0.56 -6.61 16.22
CA ASN A 143 -0.44 -7.43 17.41
C ASN A 143 -0.87 -8.87 17.10
N ALA A 144 -0.03 -9.84 17.45
CA ALA A 144 -0.26 -11.27 17.19
C ALA A 144 -1.54 -11.83 17.84
N GLU A 145 -2.11 -11.17 18.83
CA GLU A 145 -3.38 -11.57 19.45
C GLU A 145 -4.55 -11.60 18.46
N TRP A 146 -4.43 -10.88 17.37
CA TRP A 146 -5.42 -10.87 16.31
C TRP A 146 -5.32 -12.06 15.34
N VAL A 147 -4.31 -12.94 15.47
CA VAL A 147 -4.17 -14.09 14.58
C VAL A 147 -4.98 -15.26 15.12
N GLY A 148 -6.02 -15.64 14.40
CA GLY A 148 -6.88 -16.77 14.75
C GLY A 148 -8.21 -16.75 14.00
N GLU A 149 -8.89 -17.91 13.97
CA GLU A 149 -10.13 -18.10 13.21
C GLU A 149 -11.21 -17.08 13.55
N GLU A 150 -11.43 -16.79 14.84
CA GLU A 150 -12.42 -15.77 15.27
C GLU A 150 -12.18 -14.39 14.63
N THR A 151 -10.92 -13.97 14.52
CA THR A 151 -10.59 -12.69 13.85
C THR A 151 -10.81 -12.79 12.37
N PHE A 152 -10.41 -13.88 11.74
CA PHE A 152 -10.59 -14.05 10.31
C PHE A 152 -12.06 -14.11 9.94
N ASP A 153 -12.90 -14.77 10.73
CA ASP A 153 -14.33 -14.82 10.53
C ASP A 153 -14.99 -13.43 10.76
N LEU A 154 -14.60 -12.72 11.82
CA LEU A 154 -15.01 -11.33 12.03
C LEU A 154 -14.70 -10.45 10.81
N LEU A 155 -13.49 -10.56 10.25
CA LEU A 155 -13.10 -9.76 9.08
C LEU A 155 -13.87 -10.17 7.82
N LYS A 156 -14.15 -11.46 7.62
CA LYS A 156 -15.02 -11.95 6.53
C LYS A 156 -16.43 -11.39 6.66
N ASP A 157 -17.04 -11.52 7.85
CA ASP A 157 -18.39 -11.02 8.13
C ASP A 157 -18.50 -9.51 7.89
N CYS A 158 -17.45 -8.77 8.28
CA CYS A 158 -17.35 -7.34 8.03
C CYS A 158 -16.91 -6.99 6.60
N ARG A 159 -16.60 -7.95 5.72
CA ARG A 159 -16.02 -7.69 4.39
C ARG A 159 -14.78 -6.77 4.45
N LEU A 160 -13.91 -7.02 5.44
CA LEU A 160 -12.63 -6.34 5.62
C LEU A 160 -11.49 -7.28 5.19
N ALA A 161 -10.63 -6.83 4.30
CA ALA A 161 -9.49 -7.60 3.85
C ALA A 161 -8.39 -7.61 4.92
N PHE A 162 -7.79 -8.76 5.16
CA PHE A 162 -6.65 -8.89 6.07
C PHE A 162 -5.35 -8.51 5.37
N CYS A 163 -4.55 -7.63 5.97
CA CYS A 163 -3.21 -7.33 5.49
C CYS A 163 -2.21 -8.34 6.04
N CYS A 164 -1.65 -9.18 5.18
CA CYS A 164 -0.51 -10.02 5.53
C CYS A 164 0.75 -9.16 5.63
N VAL A 165 1.65 -9.45 6.57
CA VAL A 165 2.84 -8.64 6.76
C VAL A 165 4.12 -9.47 6.85
N ASP A 166 5.22 -8.91 6.35
CA ASP A 166 6.58 -9.36 6.65
C ASP A 166 7.27 -8.30 7.53
N GLU A 167 7.63 -8.72 8.73
CA GLU A 167 8.31 -7.90 9.73
C GLU A 167 9.23 -8.79 10.59
N PRO A 168 10.10 -8.24 11.46
CA PRO A 168 10.96 -9.05 12.31
C PRO A 168 10.19 -10.03 13.20
N ARG A 169 10.78 -11.17 13.49
CA ARG A 169 10.17 -12.22 14.34
C ARG A 169 10.35 -11.89 15.82
N PHE A 170 9.49 -11.06 16.37
CA PHE A 170 9.40 -10.82 17.82
C PHE A 170 8.12 -11.41 18.39
N LYS A 171 8.19 -11.84 19.66
CA LYS A 171 6.99 -12.24 20.40
C LYS A 171 5.99 -11.08 20.43
N GLY A 172 4.77 -11.33 19.99
CA GLY A 172 3.69 -10.33 19.95
C GLY A 172 3.59 -9.52 18.67
N LEU A 173 4.54 -9.62 17.73
CA LEU A 173 4.38 -9.14 16.35
C LEU A 173 3.65 -10.19 15.50
N MET A 174 3.14 -9.73 14.34
CA MET A 174 2.37 -10.58 13.44
C MET A 174 3.23 -11.70 12.83
N PRO A 175 2.78 -12.94 12.86
CA PRO A 175 3.42 -14.02 12.13
C PRO A 175 3.17 -13.86 10.61
N ARG A 176 4.01 -14.47 9.79
CA ARG A 176 3.83 -14.53 8.34
C ARG A 176 2.74 -15.52 8.00
N VAL A 177 1.56 -15.03 7.71
CA VAL A 177 0.38 -15.83 7.29
C VAL A 177 0.01 -15.50 5.85
N ALA A 178 -0.69 -16.41 5.18
CA ALA A 178 -1.27 -16.24 3.85
C ALA A 178 -2.79 -16.34 3.98
N ILE A 179 -3.46 -15.23 4.21
CA ILE A 179 -4.90 -15.18 4.50
C ILE A 179 -5.58 -14.12 3.63
N VAL A 180 -6.72 -14.48 3.07
CA VAL A 180 -7.64 -13.55 2.39
C VAL A 180 -9.00 -13.66 3.10
N THR A 181 -9.43 -12.61 3.76
CA THR A 181 -10.74 -12.53 4.43
C THR A 181 -11.79 -11.84 3.57
N ALA A 182 -11.35 -10.93 2.70
CA ALA A 182 -12.13 -10.25 1.67
C ALA A 182 -11.16 -9.76 0.57
N PRO A 183 -11.61 -9.44 -0.64
CA PRO A 183 -10.78 -8.80 -1.64
C PRO A 183 -10.42 -7.35 -1.25
N PRO A 184 -9.24 -6.86 -1.67
CA PRO A 184 -8.19 -7.56 -2.38
C PRO A 184 -7.27 -8.40 -1.47
N GLY A 185 -6.46 -9.29 -2.04
CA GLY A 185 -5.29 -9.84 -1.37
C GLY A 185 -4.27 -8.72 -1.13
N TYR A 186 -3.62 -8.69 0.05
CA TYR A 186 -2.75 -7.57 0.41
C TYR A 186 -1.58 -8.02 1.28
N VAL A 187 -0.37 -7.63 0.87
CA VAL A 187 0.86 -7.94 1.62
C VAL A 187 1.72 -6.69 1.77
N ARG A 188 2.25 -6.46 2.97
CA ARG A 188 3.21 -5.39 3.24
C ARG A 188 4.53 -5.93 3.75
N PHE A 189 5.61 -5.54 3.10
CA PHE A 189 6.98 -5.88 3.45
C PHE A 189 7.60 -4.70 4.21
N HIS A 190 7.74 -4.83 5.54
CA HIS A 190 8.21 -3.75 6.41
C HIS A 190 9.72 -3.73 6.60
N GLY A 191 10.42 -4.77 6.12
CA GLY A 191 11.82 -5.01 6.48
C GLY A 191 11.94 -5.85 7.74
N ARG A 192 13.08 -6.54 7.88
CA ARG A 192 13.38 -7.42 9.01
C ARG A 192 14.46 -6.85 9.92
N ASN A 193 14.57 -5.52 10.03
CA ASN A 193 15.57 -4.85 10.86
C ASN A 193 15.25 -5.02 12.36
N ALA A 194 15.63 -6.18 12.92
CA ALA A 194 15.36 -6.50 14.32
C ALA A 194 16.10 -5.56 15.29
N LYS A 195 17.28 -5.08 14.92
CA LYS A 195 18.09 -4.22 15.79
C LYS A 195 17.44 -2.85 16.04
N LYS A 196 16.78 -2.31 15.02
CA LYS A 196 16.20 -0.97 15.04
C LYS A 196 14.65 -0.99 15.13
N TRP A 197 14.04 -2.15 15.32
CA TRP A 197 12.57 -2.26 15.31
C TRP A 197 11.92 -1.51 16.47
N TRP A 198 12.43 -1.68 17.67
CA TRP A 198 11.92 -1.03 18.89
C TRP A 198 12.78 0.15 19.35
N GLN A 199 14.10 0.09 19.12
CA GLN A 199 15.07 1.09 19.55
C GLN A 199 15.66 1.80 18.35
N HIS A 200 15.09 2.93 17.97
CA HIS A 200 15.54 3.77 16.87
C HIS A 200 15.42 5.25 17.28
N GLU A 201 16.29 6.09 16.76
CA GLU A 201 16.24 7.55 16.94
C GLU A 201 15.30 8.18 15.93
N GLU A 202 15.40 7.72 14.66
CA GLU A 202 14.57 8.18 13.57
C GLU A 202 13.64 7.07 13.07
N SER A 203 12.40 7.40 12.77
CA SER A 203 11.36 6.43 12.40
C SER A 203 11.72 5.59 11.15
N TRP A 204 12.54 6.13 10.24
CA TRP A 204 12.98 5.43 9.03
C TRP A 204 13.98 4.30 9.31
N GLU A 205 14.77 4.35 10.41
CA GLU A 205 15.76 3.32 10.76
C GLU A 205 15.13 1.92 10.90
N ARG A 206 13.88 1.86 11.34
CA ARG A 206 13.09 0.62 11.41
C ARG A 206 12.95 -0.05 10.05
N TYR A 207 12.82 0.75 8.99
CA TYR A 207 12.57 0.34 7.63
C TYR A 207 13.84 0.32 6.76
N ASP A 208 15.01 0.58 7.36
CA ASP A 208 16.31 0.43 6.71
C ASP A 208 16.68 -1.05 6.63
N TYR A 209 16.21 -1.71 5.59
CA TYR A 209 16.38 -3.13 5.35
C TYR A 209 16.26 -3.48 3.89
N LEU A 210 17.29 -4.07 3.30
CA LEU A 210 17.23 -4.61 1.94
C LEU A 210 17.03 -6.13 2.03
N TYR A 211 15.88 -6.60 1.57
CA TYR A 211 15.60 -8.04 1.49
C TYR A 211 16.52 -8.72 0.51
N THR A 212 16.97 -9.94 0.87
CA THR A 212 17.69 -10.82 -0.06
C THR A 212 16.71 -11.63 -0.93
N PRO A 213 17.17 -12.18 -2.07
CA PRO A 213 16.35 -13.08 -2.88
C PRO A 213 15.83 -14.29 -2.10
N GLU A 214 16.63 -14.86 -1.20
CA GLU A 214 16.26 -16.01 -0.37
C GLU A 214 15.10 -15.67 0.56
N GLU A 215 15.13 -14.49 1.18
CA GLU A 215 14.08 -14.02 2.07
C GLU A 215 12.77 -13.75 1.31
N LEU A 216 12.86 -13.19 0.10
CA LEU A 216 11.69 -12.97 -0.76
C LEU A 216 11.14 -14.28 -1.31
N SER A 217 11.98 -15.28 -1.57
CA SER A 217 11.55 -16.60 -2.04
C SER A 217 10.61 -17.31 -1.05
N GLU A 218 10.76 -17.03 0.26
CA GLU A 218 9.84 -17.53 1.29
C GLU A 218 8.37 -17.10 1.05
N TRP A 219 8.18 -16.00 0.33
CA TRP A 219 6.85 -15.45 0.06
C TRP A 219 6.21 -15.92 -1.24
N ILE A 220 6.97 -16.50 -2.16
CA ILE A 220 6.44 -16.98 -3.46
C ILE A 220 5.24 -17.93 -3.27
N PRO A 221 5.33 -19.00 -2.44
CA PRO A 221 4.19 -19.89 -2.24
C PRO A 221 3.02 -19.19 -1.54
N ARG A 222 3.29 -18.31 -0.55
CA ARG A 222 2.25 -17.55 0.15
C ARG A 222 1.51 -16.57 -0.77
N VAL A 223 2.25 -15.89 -1.64
CA VAL A 223 1.65 -15.01 -2.66
C VAL A 223 0.80 -15.84 -3.63
N GLY A 224 1.24 -17.05 -3.98
CA GLY A 224 0.46 -18.00 -4.76
C GLY A 224 -0.89 -18.33 -4.10
N GLU A 225 -0.89 -18.67 -2.81
CA GLU A 225 -2.11 -18.94 -2.01
C GLU A 225 -3.04 -17.72 -1.95
N ILE A 226 -2.50 -16.54 -1.65
CA ILE A 226 -3.27 -15.29 -1.58
C ILE A 226 -3.87 -14.96 -2.96
N SER A 227 -3.09 -15.07 -4.03
CA SER A 227 -3.56 -14.76 -5.37
C SER A 227 -4.59 -15.76 -5.90
N ALA A 228 -4.56 -17.01 -5.46
CA ALA A 228 -5.57 -17.98 -5.78
C ALA A 228 -6.93 -17.67 -5.12
N ALA A 229 -6.92 -16.97 -3.99
CA ALA A 229 -8.11 -16.61 -3.22
C ALA A 229 -8.65 -15.18 -3.52
N ALA A 230 -7.96 -14.38 -4.34
CA ALA A 230 -8.34 -13.01 -4.67
C ALA A 230 -8.15 -12.70 -6.16
N GLU A 231 -9.04 -11.91 -6.74
CA GLU A 231 -8.95 -11.46 -8.14
C GLU A 231 -7.74 -10.53 -8.37
N LYS A 232 -7.48 -9.63 -7.42
CA LYS A 232 -6.29 -8.77 -7.37
C LYS A 232 -5.55 -8.95 -6.07
N THR A 233 -4.22 -9.02 -6.15
CA THR A 233 -3.32 -9.09 -4.99
C THR A 233 -2.28 -7.98 -5.08
N TYR A 234 -2.19 -7.16 -4.04
CA TYR A 234 -1.24 -6.05 -3.94
C TYR A 234 -0.10 -6.39 -2.98
N LEU A 235 1.12 -6.16 -3.44
CA LEU A 235 2.35 -6.41 -2.70
C LEU A 235 3.10 -5.08 -2.55
N PHE A 236 3.17 -4.52 -1.34
CA PHE A 236 3.80 -3.22 -1.11
C PHE A 236 5.03 -3.31 -0.23
N PHE A 237 6.13 -2.78 -0.74
CA PHE A 237 7.38 -2.65 -0.01
C PHE A 237 7.43 -1.32 0.75
N ASN A 238 7.54 -1.40 2.10
CA ASN A 238 7.55 -0.25 3.01
C ASN A 238 8.96 0.07 3.57
N ASN A 239 9.96 -0.70 3.19
CA ASN A 239 11.37 -0.49 3.51
C ASN A 239 11.97 0.61 2.61
N HIS A 240 11.43 1.85 2.73
CA HIS A 240 11.61 2.93 1.75
C HIS A 240 13.00 3.57 1.75
N TYR A 241 13.79 3.43 2.82
CA TYR A 241 15.08 4.10 2.99
C TYR A 241 16.03 3.83 1.83
N LYS A 242 16.65 4.88 1.28
CA LYS A 242 17.61 4.84 0.17
C LYS A 242 17.18 4.00 -1.04
N GLY A 243 15.88 3.99 -1.36
CA GLY A 243 15.37 3.27 -2.54
C GLY A 243 15.28 1.75 -2.40
N GLN A 244 15.55 1.18 -1.23
CA GLN A 244 15.51 -0.27 -0.99
C GLN A 244 14.14 -0.87 -1.32
N ALA A 245 13.05 -0.15 -1.03
CA ALA A 245 11.71 -0.59 -1.39
C ALA A 245 11.52 -0.76 -2.91
N ALA A 246 12.00 0.20 -3.71
CA ALA A 246 11.90 0.11 -5.16
C ALA A 246 12.78 -1.03 -5.72
N GLN A 247 13.98 -1.22 -5.18
CA GLN A 247 14.88 -2.32 -5.56
C GLN A 247 14.23 -3.68 -5.26
N ASN A 248 13.71 -3.87 -4.06
CA ASN A 248 13.04 -5.11 -3.67
C ASN A 248 11.73 -5.35 -4.43
N ALA A 249 10.98 -4.29 -4.73
CA ALA A 249 9.75 -4.39 -5.53
C ALA A 249 10.04 -4.88 -6.96
N VAL A 250 11.10 -4.37 -7.61
CA VAL A 250 11.56 -4.85 -8.93
C VAL A 250 12.04 -6.28 -8.82
N MET A 251 12.94 -6.57 -7.87
CA MET A 251 13.46 -7.93 -7.65
C MET A 251 12.33 -8.94 -7.46
N PHE A 252 11.34 -8.63 -6.63
CA PHE A 252 10.26 -9.57 -6.35
C PHE A 252 9.29 -9.73 -7.51
N ALA A 253 9.04 -8.66 -8.28
CA ALA A 253 8.27 -8.74 -9.51
C ALA A 253 8.93 -9.69 -10.53
N ASP A 254 10.26 -9.60 -10.70
CA ASP A 254 11.04 -10.48 -11.57
C ASP A 254 10.99 -11.94 -11.07
N MET A 255 11.14 -12.16 -9.76
CA MET A 255 11.05 -13.51 -9.15
C MET A 255 9.66 -14.15 -9.34
N LEU A 256 8.59 -13.34 -9.41
CA LEU A 256 7.23 -13.79 -9.67
C LEU A 256 6.91 -13.92 -11.17
N GLY A 257 7.86 -13.63 -12.06
CA GLY A 257 7.66 -13.67 -13.52
C GLY A 257 6.65 -12.63 -14.02
N LEU A 258 6.51 -11.50 -13.32
CA LEU A 258 5.57 -10.45 -13.71
C LEU A 258 6.15 -9.62 -14.85
N PRO A 259 5.37 -9.31 -15.90
CA PRO A 259 5.87 -8.56 -17.04
C PRO A 259 6.28 -7.15 -16.64
N THR A 260 7.51 -6.79 -16.96
CA THR A 260 8.09 -5.45 -16.76
C THR A 260 8.00 -4.57 -18.00
N GLU A 261 7.68 -5.12 -19.17
CA GLU A 261 7.85 -4.50 -20.49
C GLU A 261 6.74 -3.55 -20.94
N SER A 262 5.56 -3.58 -20.36
CA SER A 262 4.40 -2.80 -20.86
C SER A 262 4.41 -1.30 -20.48
N LYS A 263 5.49 -0.82 -19.87
CA LYS A 263 5.50 0.49 -19.19
C LYS A 263 6.26 1.60 -19.94
N GLU A 264 7.10 1.25 -20.91
CA GLU A 264 7.86 2.23 -21.70
C GLU A 264 6.99 2.96 -22.75
N THR A 265 5.96 2.29 -23.27
CA THR A 265 5.05 2.81 -24.30
C THR A 265 4.26 4.04 -23.85
N PHE A 266 3.90 4.12 -22.56
CA PHE A 266 3.10 5.23 -22.03
C PHE A 266 3.83 6.58 -22.04
N ILE A 267 5.16 6.58 -21.91
CA ILE A 267 5.96 7.83 -21.92
C ILE A 267 6.07 8.35 -23.34
N SER A 268 6.17 7.49 -24.37
CA SER A 268 6.30 7.88 -25.77
C SER A 268 5.02 8.47 -26.33
N GLU A 269 3.85 7.97 -25.98
CA GLU A 269 2.55 8.45 -26.47
C GLU A 269 2.18 9.84 -25.93
N GLN A 270 2.49 10.13 -24.67
CA GLN A 270 2.24 11.45 -24.07
C GLN A 270 3.28 12.51 -24.45
N GLY A 271 4.49 12.09 -24.82
CA GLY A 271 5.53 12.99 -25.34
C GLY A 271 5.26 13.50 -26.77
N GLN A 272 4.52 12.75 -27.57
CA GLN A 272 4.15 13.15 -28.94
C GLN A 272 2.91 14.07 -29.01
N GLY A 273 2.03 14.03 -28.01
CA GLY A 273 0.83 14.89 -27.96
C GLY A 273 1.11 16.37 -27.66
N SER A 274 2.29 16.71 -27.18
CA SER A 274 2.67 18.10 -26.80
C SER A 274 3.40 18.89 -27.89
N LEU A 275 3.72 18.27 -29.03
CA LEU A 275 4.49 18.92 -30.10
C LEU A 275 3.65 19.42 -31.30
N PHE A 276 2.33 19.22 -31.28
CA PHE A 276 1.44 19.67 -32.38
C PHE A 276 0.35 20.65 -31.90
N GLY A 277 0.71 21.63 -31.10
CA GLY A 277 -0.22 22.63 -30.61
C GLY A 277 0.38 24.02 -30.40
N MET A 278 1.24 24.47 -31.33
CA MET A 278 1.62 25.88 -31.43
C MET A 278 2.05 26.16 -32.87
N ASN A 279 1.08 26.39 -33.71
CA ASN A 279 1.14 27.26 -34.91
C ASN A 279 -0.32 27.50 -35.33
N ASP A 280 -0.85 28.65 -34.90
CA ASP A 280 -1.53 29.67 -35.68
C ASP A 280 -2.03 30.76 -34.73
#